data_ad4a9ddfbcbdbb3c27732cb35c52e251
#
_entry.id   ad4a9ddfbcbdbb3c27732cb35c52e251
#
_cell.length_a   1.000
_cell.length_b   1.000
_cell.length_c   1.000
_cell.angle_alpha   90.00
_cell.angle_beta   90.00
_cell.angle_gamma   90.00
#
_symmetry.space_group_name_H-M   'P 1'
#
loop_
_entity.id
_entity.type
_entity.pdbx_description
1 polymer ?
#
loop_
_entity_poly.entity_id
_entity_poly.type
_entity_poly.pdbx_seq_one_letter_code
_entity_poly.pdbx_strand_id
1 'polypeptide(L)'
;MLTIGCHLSSSKGYLDMGKEAVSIGANTFQFFTRNPRGSKAKAIDEADVAAFLSYSKEHGIERILAHAPYTLNPCSKDAHTREFAWMTMADDLKRMEYTPGNCYNFHPGSHTGQGAEEGIRLISEMLNEILKPEQTTTVLLETMAGKGTEVGHSFEELAAILERVELKDHMGVCLDTCHVYDAGYDIVDHLDDVLEGFDRVVGLSKLKAVHLNDSKNPFESHKDRHEKIGEGSLGLAAFERIVTHPALAGLPFYLETPNELDGYAKEIALLRGFAK
;
A
#
# COMPACT_ATOMS: atom_id res chain seq x y z
N MET A 1 8.63 -16.46 9.72
CA MET A 1 8.27 -15.35 10.66
C MET A 1 7.44 -14.35 9.86
N LEU A 2 6.35 -13.82 10.42
CA LEU A 2 5.50 -12.84 9.76
C LEU A 2 6.28 -11.55 9.47
N THR A 3 6.29 -11.08 8.21
CA THR A 3 6.85 -9.76 7.85
C THR A 3 5.76 -8.73 8.10
N ILE A 4 5.92 -7.93 9.14
CA ILE A 4 4.90 -6.97 9.57
C ILE A 4 5.52 -5.70 10.14
N GLY A 5 4.92 -4.58 9.82
CA GLY A 5 5.26 -3.26 10.32
C GLY A 5 4.08 -2.30 10.28
N CYS A 6 4.36 -1.02 10.43
CA CYS A 6 3.34 0.02 10.41
C CYS A 6 3.82 1.26 9.66
N HIS A 7 2.92 2.23 9.49
CA HIS A 7 3.26 3.52 8.90
C HIS A 7 4.07 4.37 9.89
N LEU A 8 5.30 4.73 9.51
CA LEU A 8 6.24 5.52 10.31
C LEU A 8 6.47 6.91 9.70
N SER A 9 6.86 7.84 10.57
CA SER A 9 7.19 9.20 10.13
C SER A 9 8.58 9.29 9.53
N SER A 10 8.69 9.71 8.26
CA SER A 10 9.98 9.97 7.60
C SER A 10 10.65 11.29 8.01
N SER A 11 10.11 11.99 9.01
CA SER A 11 10.59 13.34 9.40
C SER A 11 12.04 13.37 9.88
N LYS A 12 12.53 12.30 10.49
CA LYS A 12 13.88 12.19 11.04
C LYS A 12 14.87 11.39 10.16
N GLY A 13 14.39 10.84 9.03
CA GLY A 13 15.21 10.08 8.09
C GLY A 13 14.98 8.58 8.13
N TYR A 14 15.71 7.86 7.27
CA TYR A 14 15.54 6.41 7.07
C TYR A 14 16.07 5.59 8.26
N LEU A 15 17.23 5.96 8.80
CA LEU A 15 17.82 5.24 9.94
C LEU A 15 16.91 5.31 11.17
N ASP A 16 16.29 6.46 11.41
CA ASP A 16 15.37 6.64 12.55
C ASP A 16 14.12 5.78 12.39
N MET A 17 13.53 5.72 11.18
CA MET A 17 12.42 4.81 10.88
C MET A 17 12.82 3.34 11.12
N GLY A 18 14.01 2.94 10.68
CA GLY A 18 14.53 1.59 10.95
C GLY A 18 14.64 1.26 12.43
N LYS A 19 15.16 2.19 13.23
CA LYS A 19 15.26 2.05 14.70
C LYS A 19 13.88 2.01 15.37
N GLU A 20 12.95 2.88 14.94
CA GLU A 20 11.57 2.86 15.44
C GLU A 20 10.90 1.52 15.11
N ALA A 21 11.03 1.00 13.87
CA ALA A 21 10.50 -0.31 13.49
C ALA A 21 11.01 -1.43 14.43
N VAL A 22 12.32 -1.52 14.62
CA VAL A 22 12.91 -2.53 15.53
C VAL A 22 12.41 -2.37 16.96
N SER A 23 12.29 -1.15 17.46
CA SER A 23 11.85 -0.87 18.84
C SER A 23 10.44 -1.37 19.16
N ILE A 24 9.55 -1.44 18.15
CA ILE A 24 8.18 -1.95 18.27
C ILE A 24 8.04 -3.41 17.85
N GLY A 25 9.15 -4.08 17.56
CA GLY A 25 9.17 -5.47 17.12
C GLY A 25 8.76 -5.66 15.65
N ALA A 26 8.74 -4.63 14.83
CA ALA A 26 8.52 -4.73 13.39
C ALA A 26 9.79 -5.18 12.64
N ASN A 27 9.63 -5.80 11.48
CA ASN A 27 10.71 -6.17 10.56
C ASN A 27 10.49 -5.63 9.14
N THR A 28 9.57 -4.72 8.99
CA THR A 28 9.32 -3.86 7.84
C THR A 28 8.63 -2.59 8.31
N PHE A 29 8.43 -1.62 7.42
CA PHE A 29 7.62 -0.44 7.70
C PHE A 29 7.15 0.22 6.40
N GLN A 30 6.13 1.07 6.51
CA GLN A 30 5.66 1.96 5.46
C GLN A 30 5.96 3.41 5.84
N PHE A 31 6.09 4.27 4.85
CA PHE A 31 6.31 5.71 5.07
C PHE A 31 5.82 6.53 3.88
N PHE A 32 5.52 7.82 4.10
CA PHE A 32 5.31 8.76 2.99
C PHE A 32 6.65 9.27 2.46
N THR A 33 6.80 9.25 1.13
CA THR A 33 8.00 9.79 0.44
C THR A 33 8.19 11.29 0.68
N ARG A 34 7.09 11.99 0.97
CA ARG A 34 7.00 13.42 1.25
C ARG A 34 5.82 13.71 2.17
N ASN A 35 5.71 14.95 2.64
CA ASN A 35 4.51 15.35 3.39
C ASN A 35 3.26 15.11 2.53
N PRO A 36 2.30 14.27 2.97
CA PRO A 36 1.11 13.93 2.18
C PRO A 36 0.17 15.10 1.91
N ARG A 37 0.34 16.22 2.63
CA ARG A 37 -0.40 17.48 2.43
C ARG A 37 0.43 18.57 1.78
N GLY A 38 1.67 18.26 1.37
CA GLY A 38 2.61 19.22 0.79
C GLY A 38 3.32 18.66 -0.44
N SER A 39 3.75 19.55 -1.34
CA SER A 39 4.41 19.18 -2.59
C SER A 39 5.91 18.92 -2.47
N LYS A 40 6.56 19.46 -1.45
CA LYS A 40 8.02 19.41 -1.33
C LYS A 40 8.47 18.16 -0.59
N ALA A 41 9.37 17.40 -1.22
CA ALA A 41 10.15 16.37 -0.55
C ALA A 41 11.42 17.01 0.05
N LYS A 42 11.90 16.48 1.17
CA LYS A 42 13.24 16.81 1.67
C LYS A 42 14.29 16.27 0.72
N ALA A 43 15.46 16.91 0.65
CA ALA A 43 16.61 16.31 -0.03
C ALA A 43 16.93 14.93 0.60
N ILE A 44 17.34 13.98 -0.22
CA ILE A 44 17.83 12.69 0.28
C ILE A 44 19.19 12.94 0.97
N ASP A 45 19.31 12.45 2.18
CA ASP A 45 20.60 12.36 2.88
C ASP A 45 21.19 10.97 2.60
N GLU A 46 22.15 10.92 1.69
CA GLU A 46 22.78 9.66 1.27
C GLU A 46 23.54 8.97 2.42
N ALA A 47 24.04 9.71 3.39
CA ALA A 47 24.70 9.14 4.57
C ALA A 47 23.68 8.46 5.49
N ASP A 48 22.51 9.07 5.69
CA ASP A 48 21.41 8.47 6.46
C ASP A 48 20.88 7.20 5.76
N VAL A 49 20.70 7.25 4.43
CA VAL A 49 20.30 6.06 3.66
C VAL A 49 21.31 4.94 3.77
N ALA A 50 22.62 5.24 3.62
CA ALA A 50 23.66 4.21 3.76
C ALA A 50 23.69 3.60 5.15
N ALA A 51 23.52 4.41 6.19
CA ALA A 51 23.41 3.94 7.56
C ALA A 51 22.17 3.07 7.77
N PHE A 52 21.02 3.45 7.19
CA PHE A 52 19.80 2.63 7.20
C PHE A 52 19.99 1.29 6.50
N LEU A 53 20.58 1.26 5.32
CA LEU A 53 20.81 0.02 4.57
C LEU A 53 21.70 -0.97 5.33
N SER A 54 22.70 -0.46 6.04
CA SER A 54 23.53 -1.28 6.94
C SER A 54 22.71 -1.81 8.13
N TYR A 55 21.96 -0.92 8.77
CA TYR A 55 21.14 -1.23 9.93
C TYR A 55 20.02 -2.25 9.57
N SER A 56 19.36 -2.06 8.44
CA SER A 56 18.28 -2.95 7.98
C SER A 56 18.78 -4.38 7.75
N LYS A 57 19.98 -4.51 7.17
CA LYS A 57 20.62 -5.82 6.98
C LYS A 57 20.96 -6.50 8.30
N GLU A 58 21.45 -5.75 9.29
CA GLU A 58 21.80 -6.28 10.60
C GLU A 58 20.55 -6.73 11.40
N HIS A 59 19.45 -6.00 11.26
CA HIS A 59 18.22 -6.22 12.04
C HIS A 59 17.11 -6.95 11.28
N GLY A 60 17.37 -7.39 10.05
CA GLY A 60 16.41 -8.14 9.25
C GLY A 60 15.18 -7.33 8.83
N ILE A 61 15.37 -6.01 8.60
CA ILE A 61 14.31 -5.17 8.01
C ILE A 61 14.37 -5.37 6.49
N GLU A 62 13.24 -5.72 5.90
CA GLU A 62 13.14 -5.96 4.46
C GLU A 62 11.80 -5.46 3.89
N ARG A 63 11.77 -5.28 2.57
CA ARG A 63 10.53 -4.97 1.83
C ARG A 63 9.78 -3.76 2.40
N ILE A 64 10.50 -2.64 2.64
CA ILE A 64 9.85 -1.39 3.04
C ILE A 64 8.92 -0.90 1.93
N LEU A 65 7.84 -0.22 2.31
CA LEU A 65 6.84 0.31 1.40
C LEU A 65 6.80 1.83 1.47
N ALA A 66 7.07 2.48 0.35
CA ALA A 66 6.79 3.91 0.26
C ALA A 66 5.33 4.10 -0.18
N HIS A 67 4.63 5.03 0.42
CA HIS A 67 3.27 5.40 0.03
C HIS A 67 3.27 6.78 -0.61
N ALA A 68 2.61 6.90 -1.76
CA ALA A 68 2.35 8.18 -2.39
C ALA A 68 1.49 9.07 -1.48
N PRO A 69 1.62 10.40 -1.54
CA PRO A 69 0.66 11.28 -0.90
C PRO A 69 -0.78 10.94 -1.31
N TYR A 70 -1.64 10.66 -0.36
CA TYR A 70 -3.05 10.31 -0.62
C TYR A 70 -3.88 11.43 -1.27
N THR A 71 -3.31 12.63 -1.36
CA THR A 71 -3.92 13.76 -2.06
C THR A 71 -3.67 13.76 -3.56
N LEU A 72 -2.81 12.89 -4.08
CA LEU A 72 -2.56 12.77 -5.51
C LEU A 72 -3.76 12.15 -6.22
N ASN A 73 -4.08 12.69 -7.39
CA ASN A 73 -5.14 12.14 -8.23
C ASN A 73 -4.70 12.10 -9.70
N PRO A 74 -4.08 11.00 -10.13
CA PRO A 74 -3.56 10.87 -11.49
C PRO A 74 -4.64 10.77 -12.57
N CYS A 75 -5.89 10.55 -12.21
CA CYS A 75 -7.01 10.44 -13.15
C CYS A 75 -8.09 11.53 -12.98
N SER A 76 -7.77 12.64 -12.29
CA SER A 76 -8.67 13.79 -12.20
C SER A 76 -9.03 14.36 -13.59
N LYS A 77 -10.24 14.88 -13.76
CA LYS A 77 -10.60 15.67 -14.98
C LYS A 77 -9.81 16.97 -15.09
N ASP A 78 -9.32 17.51 -13.98
CA ASP A 78 -8.48 18.70 -13.95
C ASP A 78 -7.05 18.35 -14.36
N ALA A 79 -6.58 18.92 -15.47
CA ALA A 79 -5.28 18.63 -16.06
C ALA A 79 -4.13 19.01 -15.10
N HIS A 80 -4.24 20.13 -14.40
CA HIS A 80 -3.19 20.57 -13.47
C HIS A 80 -3.03 19.61 -12.29
N THR A 81 -4.14 19.09 -11.76
CA THR A 81 -4.14 18.07 -10.70
C THR A 81 -3.47 16.78 -11.20
N ARG A 82 -3.73 16.35 -12.43
CA ARG A 82 -3.08 15.17 -13.03
C ARG A 82 -1.58 15.37 -13.21
N GLU A 83 -1.19 16.46 -13.85
CA GLU A 83 0.23 16.79 -14.11
C GLU A 83 1.03 16.85 -12.81
N PHE A 84 0.44 17.44 -11.77
CA PHE A 84 1.05 17.48 -10.45
C PHE A 84 1.25 16.08 -9.87
N ALA A 85 0.25 15.20 -9.99
CA ALA A 85 0.36 13.80 -9.54
C ALA A 85 1.46 13.06 -10.32
N TRP A 86 1.48 13.17 -11.65
CA TRP A 86 2.47 12.52 -12.51
C TRP A 86 3.89 12.95 -12.20
N MET A 87 4.12 14.26 -12.10
CA MET A 87 5.44 14.82 -11.74
C MET A 87 5.90 14.35 -10.35
N THR A 88 4.97 14.32 -9.39
CA THR A 88 5.25 13.91 -8.02
C THR A 88 5.62 12.43 -7.96
N MET A 89 4.85 11.56 -8.60
CA MET A 89 5.12 10.12 -8.63
C MET A 89 6.41 9.80 -9.38
N ALA A 90 6.69 10.48 -10.50
CA ALA A 90 7.95 10.32 -11.23
C ALA A 90 9.17 10.71 -10.38
N ASP A 91 9.07 11.76 -9.54
CA ASP A 91 10.12 12.13 -8.60
C ASP A 91 10.26 11.12 -7.46
N ASP A 92 9.12 10.64 -6.93
CA ASP A 92 9.13 9.63 -5.87
C ASP A 92 9.79 8.32 -6.32
N LEU A 93 9.54 7.86 -7.54
CA LEU A 93 10.17 6.65 -8.08
C LEU A 93 11.70 6.80 -8.17
N LYS A 94 12.20 7.97 -8.59
CA LYS A 94 13.65 8.25 -8.56
C LYS A 94 14.22 8.20 -7.14
N ARG A 95 13.45 8.68 -6.18
CA ARG A 95 13.84 8.67 -4.75
C ARG A 95 13.87 7.27 -4.17
N MET A 96 12.98 6.39 -4.63
CA MET A 96 12.95 4.99 -4.20
C MET A 96 14.20 4.19 -4.63
N GLU A 97 14.87 4.59 -5.68
CA GLU A 97 16.11 3.93 -6.11
C GLU A 97 17.30 4.14 -5.15
N TYR A 98 17.18 5.03 -4.16
CA TYR A 98 18.12 5.07 -3.03
C TYR A 98 17.95 3.91 -2.04
N THR A 99 16.77 3.28 -2.03
CA THR A 99 16.47 2.05 -1.28
C THR A 99 15.98 0.99 -2.26
N PRO A 100 16.88 0.40 -3.08
CA PRO A 100 16.51 -0.43 -4.22
C PRO A 100 15.77 -1.71 -3.83
N GLY A 101 14.94 -2.22 -4.75
CA GLY A 101 14.23 -3.49 -4.58
C GLY A 101 13.01 -3.44 -3.66
N ASN A 102 12.54 -2.25 -3.31
CA ASN A 102 11.35 -2.03 -2.48
C ASN A 102 10.12 -1.66 -3.31
N CYS A 103 8.99 -1.44 -2.65
CA CYS A 103 7.73 -1.12 -3.31
C CYS A 103 7.31 0.34 -3.10
N TYR A 104 6.57 0.87 -4.07
CA TYR A 104 5.91 2.17 -4.02
C TYR A 104 4.42 2.00 -4.26
N ASN A 105 3.59 2.27 -3.27
CA ASN A 105 2.14 2.13 -3.32
C ASN A 105 1.45 3.47 -3.57
N PHE A 106 0.34 3.46 -4.32
CA PHE A 106 -0.47 4.64 -4.53
C PHE A 106 -1.94 4.31 -4.71
N HIS A 107 -2.81 5.24 -4.30
CA HIS A 107 -4.24 5.21 -4.63
C HIS A 107 -4.43 5.52 -6.11
N PRO A 108 -5.12 4.68 -6.89
CA PRO A 108 -5.39 4.94 -8.31
C PRO A 108 -6.07 6.29 -8.56
N GLY A 109 -6.78 6.82 -7.59
CA GLY A 109 -7.39 8.14 -7.63
C GLY A 109 -8.88 8.10 -7.93
N SER A 110 -9.41 9.24 -8.35
CA SER A 110 -10.84 9.45 -8.58
C SER A 110 -11.06 10.08 -9.95
N HIS A 111 -11.92 9.46 -10.76
CA HIS A 111 -12.18 9.90 -12.15
C HIS A 111 -12.99 11.21 -12.24
N THR A 112 -13.47 11.73 -11.11
CA THR A 112 -14.14 13.04 -11.00
C THR A 112 -15.26 13.30 -12.03
N GLY A 113 -16.06 12.25 -12.31
CA GLY A 113 -17.22 12.33 -13.21
C GLY A 113 -16.95 12.02 -14.67
N GLN A 114 -15.71 11.65 -15.07
CA GLN A 114 -15.35 11.26 -16.44
C GLN A 114 -15.72 9.80 -16.78
N GLY A 115 -16.00 8.99 -15.75
CA GLY A 115 -16.21 7.56 -15.87
C GLY A 115 -14.95 6.74 -15.56
N ALA A 116 -15.14 5.52 -15.06
CA ALA A 116 -14.05 4.64 -14.66
C ALA A 116 -13.11 4.30 -15.83
N GLU A 117 -13.64 4.05 -17.02
CA GLU A 117 -12.85 3.75 -18.22
C GLU A 117 -11.85 4.86 -18.57
N GLU A 118 -12.26 6.12 -18.48
CA GLU A 118 -11.36 7.25 -18.70
C GLU A 118 -10.34 7.37 -17.56
N GLY A 119 -10.75 7.10 -16.30
CA GLY A 119 -9.83 7.03 -15.17
C GLY A 119 -8.76 5.98 -15.38
N ILE A 120 -9.13 4.76 -15.75
CA ILE A 120 -8.23 3.64 -16.06
C ILE A 120 -7.25 4.02 -17.17
N ARG A 121 -7.74 4.65 -18.25
CA ARG A 121 -6.89 5.11 -19.36
C ARG A 121 -5.82 6.09 -18.89
N LEU A 122 -6.22 7.11 -18.13
CA LEU A 122 -5.30 8.15 -17.63
C LEU A 122 -4.25 7.60 -16.67
N ILE A 123 -4.64 6.69 -15.78
CA ILE A 123 -3.71 6.03 -14.84
C ILE A 123 -2.68 5.21 -15.64
N SER A 124 -3.14 4.43 -16.60
CA SER A 124 -2.26 3.59 -17.42
C SER A 124 -1.29 4.41 -18.27
N GLU A 125 -1.74 5.51 -18.86
CA GLU A 125 -0.88 6.45 -19.59
C GLU A 125 0.19 7.06 -18.69
N MET A 126 -0.19 7.50 -17.49
CA MET A 126 0.78 7.99 -16.51
C MET A 126 1.84 6.94 -16.21
N LEU A 127 1.41 5.71 -15.90
CA LEU A 127 2.34 4.63 -15.56
C LEU A 127 3.29 4.32 -16.72
N ASN A 128 2.81 4.29 -17.96
CA ASN A 128 3.65 4.08 -19.14
C ASN A 128 4.66 5.22 -19.38
N GLU A 129 4.35 6.44 -18.93
CA GLU A 129 5.26 7.57 -19.02
C GLU A 129 6.34 7.55 -17.93
N ILE A 130 5.94 7.26 -16.67
CA ILE A 130 6.84 7.41 -15.53
C ILE A 130 7.68 6.18 -15.20
N LEU A 131 7.20 4.96 -15.52
CA LEU A 131 7.96 3.73 -15.30
C LEU A 131 9.20 3.67 -16.18
N LYS A 132 10.27 3.07 -15.65
CA LYS A 132 11.54 2.92 -16.36
C LYS A 132 11.99 1.46 -16.33
N PRO A 133 12.53 0.91 -17.44
CA PRO A 133 12.97 -0.48 -17.49
C PRO A 133 14.07 -0.82 -16.49
N GLU A 134 14.90 0.18 -16.14
CA GLU A 134 16.04 0.02 -15.24
C GLU A 134 15.69 0.17 -13.75
N GLN A 135 14.46 0.60 -13.42
CA GLN A 135 14.07 0.77 -12.01
C GLN A 135 14.03 -0.57 -11.27
N THR A 136 14.35 -0.53 -9.99
CA THR A 136 14.24 -1.68 -9.10
C THR A 136 12.94 -1.68 -8.29
N THR A 137 12.29 -0.53 -8.22
CA THR A 137 11.06 -0.31 -7.47
C THR A 137 9.86 -0.93 -8.17
N THR A 138 9.09 -1.75 -7.46
CA THR A 138 7.78 -2.25 -7.92
C THR A 138 6.69 -1.26 -7.51
N VAL A 139 5.87 -0.84 -8.46
CA VAL A 139 4.75 0.09 -8.22
C VAL A 139 3.48 -0.69 -7.95
N LEU A 140 2.78 -0.37 -6.86
CA LEU A 140 1.58 -1.07 -6.44
C LEU A 140 0.35 -0.19 -6.60
N LEU A 141 -0.67 -0.74 -7.25
CA LEU A 141 -2.03 -0.22 -7.21
C LEU A 141 -2.68 -0.67 -5.89
N GLU A 142 -3.19 0.25 -5.11
CA GLU A 142 -3.96 -0.10 -3.93
C GLU A 142 -5.40 -0.44 -4.29
N THR A 143 -5.97 -1.46 -3.63
CA THR A 143 -7.42 -1.70 -3.68
C THR A 143 -8.15 -0.58 -2.96
N MET A 144 -9.22 -0.05 -3.55
CA MET A 144 -9.96 1.11 -3.01
C MET A 144 -11.34 0.72 -2.48
N ALA A 145 -11.88 1.54 -1.59
CA ALA A 145 -13.20 1.31 -0.99
C ALA A 145 -14.40 1.64 -1.90
N GLY A 146 -14.15 2.30 -3.03
CA GLY A 146 -15.22 2.75 -3.95
C GLY A 146 -15.96 4.00 -3.48
N LYS A 147 -15.29 4.85 -2.71
CA LYS A 147 -15.86 6.10 -2.24
C LYS A 147 -16.02 7.11 -3.38
N GLY A 148 -17.25 7.50 -3.65
CA GLY A 148 -17.56 8.48 -4.67
C GLY A 148 -17.22 8.00 -6.09
N THR A 149 -16.14 8.49 -6.68
CA THR A 149 -15.70 8.16 -8.04
C THR A 149 -14.28 7.58 -8.06
N GLU A 150 -13.88 6.91 -6.99
CA GLU A 150 -12.61 6.18 -6.91
C GLU A 150 -12.51 5.09 -7.96
N VAL A 151 -11.31 4.94 -8.52
CA VAL A 151 -10.93 3.86 -9.44
C VAL A 151 -10.11 2.83 -8.67
N GLY A 152 -10.26 1.55 -8.99
CA GLY A 152 -9.53 0.46 -8.32
C GLY A 152 -10.29 -0.17 -7.16
N HIS A 153 -11.60 0.07 -7.07
CA HIS A 153 -12.45 -0.56 -6.07
C HIS A 153 -12.91 -1.97 -6.45
N SER A 154 -12.78 -2.34 -7.72
CA SER A 154 -13.00 -3.71 -8.18
C SER A 154 -11.70 -4.33 -8.73
N PHE A 155 -11.59 -5.65 -8.64
CA PHE A 155 -10.45 -6.38 -9.19
C PHE A 155 -10.35 -6.21 -10.71
N GLU A 156 -11.49 -6.07 -11.39
CA GLU A 156 -11.57 -5.82 -12.84
C GLU A 156 -10.96 -4.48 -13.23
N GLU A 157 -11.17 -3.42 -12.44
CA GLU A 157 -10.55 -2.11 -12.69
C GLU A 157 -9.02 -2.17 -12.52
N LEU A 158 -8.54 -2.86 -11.47
CA LEU A 158 -7.10 -3.07 -11.26
C LEU A 158 -6.49 -3.88 -12.40
N ALA A 159 -7.14 -4.97 -12.82
CA ALA A 159 -6.69 -5.79 -13.94
C ALA A 159 -6.64 -4.97 -15.23
N ALA A 160 -7.66 -4.14 -15.50
CA ALA A 160 -7.74 -3.29 -16.69
C ALA A 160 -6.60 -2.26 -16.74
N ILE A 161 -6.17 -1.72 -15.58
CA ILE A 161 -4.99 -0.85 -15.50
C ILE A 161 -3.72 -1.65 -15.81
N LEU A 162 -3.53 -2.79 -15.14
CA LEU A 162 -2.34 -3.64 -15.29
C LEU A 162 -2.17 -4.15 -16.73
N GLU A 163 -3.27 -4.46 -17.42
CA GLU A 163 -3.24 -4.91 -18.81
C GLU A 163 -2.73 -3.84 -19.78
N ARG A 164 -2.99 -2.57 -19.50
CA ARG A 164 -2.59 -1.43 -20.33
C ARG A 164 -1.18 -0.91 -20.04
N VAL A 165 -0.56 -1.33 -18.94
CA VAL A 165 0.82 -0.96 -18.61
C VAL A 165 1.80 -1.82 -19.41
N GLU A 166 2.78 -1.17 -20.08
CA GLU A 166 3.78 -1.85 -20.89
C GLU A 166 4.81 -2.60 -20.03
N LEU A 167 5.31 -1.97 -18.96
CA LEU A 167 6.28 -2.54 -18.04
C LEU A 167 5.60 -3.32 -16.89
N LYS A 168 4.85 -4.37 -17.24
CA LYS A 168 4.02 -5.16 -16.31
C LYS A 168 4.79 -5.82 -15.17
N ASP A 169 6.08 -6.09 -15.37
CA ASP A 169 6.93 -6.72 -14.34
C ASP A 169 7.27 -5.77 -13.21
N HIS A 170 7.17 -4.46 -13.43
CA HIS A 170 7.33 -3.42 -12.42
C HIS A 170 6.02 -3.10 -11.69
N MET A 171 4.94 -3.82 -11.96
CA MET A 171 3.61 -3.57 -11.40
C MET A 171 3.14 -4.69 -10.48
N GLY A 172 2.45 -4.30 -9.42
CA GLY A 172 1.73 -5.19 -8.52
C GLY A 172 0.51 -4.52 -7.90
N VAL A 173 -0.04 -5.17 -6.89
CA VAL A 173 -1.21 -4.72 -6.13
C VAL A 173 -0.88 -4.76 -4.63
N CYS A 174 -1.35 -3.77 -3.89
CA CYS A 174 -1.47 -3.76 -2.45
C CYS A 174 -2.95 -3.97 -2.10
N LEU A 175 -3.27 -5.02 -1.36
CA LEU A 175 -4.62 -5.27 -0.88
C LEU A 175 -4.80 -4.62 0.50
N ASP A 176 -5.71 -3.64 0.61
CA ASP A 176 -6.12 -3.09 1.90
C ASP A 176 -7.38 -3.81 2.40
N THR A 177 -7.31 -4.37 3.63
CA THR A 177 -8.39 -5.17 4.19
C THR A 177 -9.63 -4.34 4.54
N CYS A 178 -9.46 -3.10 4.97
CA CYS A 178 -10.57 -2.17 5.18
C CYS A 178 -11.24 -1.81 3.84
N HIS A 179 -10.44 -1.48 2.82
CA HIS A 179 -10.94 -1.04 1.53
C HIS A 179 -11.73 -2.14 0.81
N VAL A 180 -11.18 -3.36 0.72
CA VAL A 180 -11.90 -4.45 0.05
C VAL A 180 -13.19 -4.81 0.79
N TYR A 181 -13.19 -4.80 2.13
CA TYR A 181 -14.40 -5.03 2.93
C TYR A 181 -15.45 -3.93 2.70
N ASP A 182 -15.03 -2.67 2.70
CA ASP A 182 -15.90 -1.53 2.42
C ASP A 182 -16.37 -1.51 0.95
N ALA A 183 -15.61 -2.09 0.02
CA ALA A 183 -16.00 -2.23 -1.39
C ALA A 183 -16.96 -3.40 -1.67
N GLY A 184 -17.24 -4.27 -0.69
CA GLY A 184 -18.18 -5.38 -0.82
C GLY A 184 -17.53 -6.75 -1.04
N TYR A 185 -16.22 -6.89 -0.79
CA TYR A 185 -15.54 -8.19 -0.75
C TYR A 185 -15.54 -8.72 0.69
N ASP A 186 -16.28 -9.78 0.93
CA ASP A 186 -16.43 -10.36 2.28
C ASP A 186 -15.21 -11.20 2.68
N ILE A 187 -14.18 -10.52 3.15
CA ILE A 187 -12.96 -11.17 3.68
C ILE A 187 -13.14 -11.69 5.12
N VAL A 188 -14.29 -11.45 5.74
CA VAL A 188 -14.60 -11.91 7.10
C VAL A 188 -15.09 -13.35 7.06
N ASP A 189 -16.09 -13.65 6.27
CA ASP A 189 -16.70 -14.97 6.22
C ASP A 189 -16.33 -15.77 4.94
N HIS A 190 -15.85 -15.09 3.88
CA HIS A 190 -15.58 -15.65 2.56
C HIS A 190 -14.17 -15.32 2.01
N LEU A 191 -13.15 -15.34 2.88
CA LEU A 191 -11.77 -14.98 2.49
C LEU A 191 -11.23 -15.81 1.32
N ASP A 192 -11.47 -17.14 1.32
CA ASP A 192 -11.02 -18.03 0.25
C ASP A 192 -11.64 -17.63 -1.10
N ASP A 193 -12.97 -17.38 -1.14
CA ASP A 193 -13.69 -17.00 -2.36
C ASP A 193 -13.18 -15.64 -2.90
N VAL A 194 -12.87 -14.71 -2.00
CA VAL A 194 -12.31 -13.39 -2.38
C VAL A 194 -10.92 -13.55 -2.98
N LEU A 195 -10.05 -14.34 -2.37
CA LEU A 195 -8.69 -14.60 -2.87
C LEU A 195 -8.70 -15.39 -4.19
N GLU A 196 -9.59 -16.37 -4.35
CA GLU A 196 -9.81 -17.07 -5.62
C GLU A 196 -10.34 -16.12 -6.72
N GLY A 197 -11.23 -15.20 -6.35
CA GLY A 197 -11.70 -14.13 -7.24
C GLY A 197 -10.56 -13.21 -7.68
N PHE A 198 -9.72 -12.80 -6.74
CA PHE A 198 -8.53 -12.00 -7.04
C PHE A 198 -7.56 -12.76 -7.97
N ASP A 199 -7.29 -14.02 -7.68
CA ASP A 199 -6.39 -14.83 -8.51
C ASP A 199 -6.90 -14.97 -9.95
N ARG A 200 -8.20 -15.21 -10.10
CA ARG A 200 -8.84 -15.36 -11.43
C ARG A 200 -8.79 -14.07 -12.25
N VAL A 201 -8.93 -12.90 -11.62
CA VAL A 201 -9.05 -11.60 -12.33
C VAL A 201 -7.71 -10.90 -12.46
N VAL A 202 -6.91 -10.85 -11.39
CA VAL A 202 -5.64 -10.11 -11.33
C VAL A 202 -4.44 -11.04 -11.35
N GLY A 203 -4.56 -12.18 -10.69
CA GLY A 203 -3.47 -13.12 -10.41
C GLY A 203 -2.79 -12.88 -9.07
N LEU A 204 -2.73 -13.90 -8.20
CA LEU A 204 -2.07 -13.82 -6.88
C LEU A 204 -0.58 -13.45 -6.99
N SER A 205 0.06 -13.74 -8.10
CA SER A 205 1.46 -13.33 -8.34
C SER A 205 1.66 -11.82 -8.39
N LYS A 206 0.60 -11.05 -8.64
CA LYS A 206 0.60 -9.58 -8.63
C LYS A 206 0.37 -9.00 -7.24
N LEU A 207 -0.12 -9.77 -6.28
CA LEU A 207 -0.26 -9.32 -4.89
C LEU A 207 1.12 -9.26 -4.23
N LYS A 208 1.56 -8.08 -3.83
CA LYS A 208 2.91 -7.83 -3.31
C LYS A 208 2.93 -7.34 -1.87
N ALA A 209 1.83 -6.79 -1.40
CA ALA A 209 1.70 -6.20 -0.07
C ALA A 209 0.25 -6.27 0.42
N VAL A 210 0.08 -6.23 1.73
CA VAL A 210 -1.24 -6.13 2.37
C VAL A 210 -1.20 -4.98 3.37
N HIS A 211 -2.09 -4.01 3.21
CA HIS A 211 -2.46 -3.09 4.27
C HIS A 211 -3.45 -3.79 5.20
N LEU A 212 -3.07 -3.94 6.45
CA LEU A 212 -3.83 -4.72 7.43
C LEU A 212 -4.55 -3.77 8.39
N ASN A 213 -5.78 -3.42 8.06
CA ASN A 213 -6.59 -2.42 8.74
C ASN A 213 -7.98 -2.95 9.05
N ASP A 214 -8.52 -2.69 10.25
CA ASP A 214 -9.92 -2.93 10.55
C ASP A 214 -10.78 -1.75 10.03
N SER A 215 -12.07 -1.95 9.85
CA SER A 215 -12.99 -0.90 9.38
C SER A 215 -13.92 -0.42 10.48
N LYS A 216 -14.08 0.90 10.59
CA LYS A 216 -15.11 1.55 11.43
C LYS A 216 -16.52 1.36 10.88
N ASN A 217 -16.63 0.93 9.64
CA ASN A 217 -17.89 0.92 8.90
C ASN A 217 -18.40 -0.51 8.73
N PRO A 218 -19.72 -0.69 8.49
CA PRO A 218 -20.25 -1.97 8.11
C PRO A 218 -19.81 -2.37 6.70
N PHE A 219 -19.97 -3.66 6.39
CA PHE A 219 -19.72 -4.24 5.07
C PHE A 219 -20.38 -3.44 3.94
N GLU A 220 -19.66 -3.28 2.81
CA GLU A 220 -20.15 -2.59 1.60
C GLU A 220 -20.51 -1.10 1.84
N SER A 221 -19.81 -0.44 2.76
CA SER A 221 -20.11 0.94 3.14
C SER A 221 -19.58 2.00 2.18
N HIS A 222 -18.56 1.68 1.37
CA HIS A 222 -17.84 2.59 0.49
C HIS A 222 -17.29 3.85 1.19
N LYS A 223 -16.66 3.69 2.38
CA LYS A 223 -16.26 4.85 3.20
C LYS A 223 -14.79 5.02 3.50
N ASP A 224 -14.01 3.99 3.58
CA ASP A 224 -12.59 4.08 3.95
C ASP A 224 -12.37 4.83 5.29
N ARG A 225 -12.45 4.10 6.40
CA ARG A 225 -12.15 4.58 7.75
C ARG A 225 -11.55 3.46 8.58
N HIS A 226 -10.25 3.50 8.77
CA HIS A 226 -9.51 2.50 9.53
C HIS A 226 -9.86 2.53 11.01
N GLU A 227 -9.93 1.34 11.62
CA GLU A 227 -10.01 1.12 13.06
C GLU A 227 -8.83 0.24 13.50
N LYS A 228 -8.60 0.17 14.80
CA LYS A 228 -7.60 -0.71 15.39
C LYS A 228 -7.97 -2.17 15.20
N ILE A 229 -6.96 -3.01 15.08
CA ILE A 229 -7.14 -4.45 14.84
C ILE A 229 -8.06 -5.09 15.90
N GLY A 230 -9.18 -5.64 15.43
CA GLY A 230 -10.18 -6.31 16.25
C GLY A 230 -11.17 -5.39 16.98
N GLU A 231 -11.07 -4.06 16.79
CA GLU A 231 -11.98 -3.07 17.38
C GLU A 231 -13.04 -2.58 16.37
N GLY A 232 -12.94 -3.00 15.11
CA GLY A 232 -13.86 -2.63 14.03
C GLY A 232 -14.80 -3.76 13.59
N SER A 233 -15.32 -3.62 12.38
CA SER A 233 -16.35 -4.51 11.81
C SER A 233 -15.79 -5.82 11.27
N LEU A 234 -14.48 -5.91 10.94
CA LEU A 234 -13.86 -7.16 10.52
C LEU A 234 -13.70 -8.11 11.73
N GLY A 235 -13.27 -7.58 12.86
CA GLY A 235 -13.05 -8.33 14.07
C GLY A 235 -11.82 -9.23 14.08
N LEU A 236 -11.35 -9.59 15.27
CA LEU A 236 -10.06 -10.24 15.48
C LEU A 236 -9.90 -11.60 14.76
N ALA A 237 -10.98 -12.39 14.68
CA ALA A 237 -10.95 -13.70 14.03
C ALA A 237 -10.67 -13.61 12.51
N ALA A 238 -11.07 -12.53 11.84
CA ALA A 238 -10.74 -12.31 10.44
C ALA A 238 -9.22 -12.09 10.27
N PHE A 239 -8.61 -11.30 11.14
CA PHE A 239 -7.16 -11.05 11.09
C PHE A 239 -6.33 -12.28 11.38
N GLU A 240 -6.76 -13.16 12.29
CA GLU A 240 -6.12 -14.46 12.50
C GLU A 240 -6.14 -15.28 11.21
N ARG A 241 -7.29 -15.38 10.51
CA ARG A 241 -7.39 -16.08 9.23
C ARG A 241 -6.49 -15.45 8.16
N ILE A 242 -6.50 -14.12 8.03
CA ILE A 242 -5.73 -13.40 7.02
C ILE A 242 -4.21 -13.64 7.20
N VAL A 243 -3.67 -13.45 8.41
CA VAL A 243 -2.21 -13.57 8.62
C VAL A 243 -1.71 -15.01 8.60
N THR A 244 -2.61 -15.99 8.73
CA THR A 244 -2.27 -17.43 8.66
C THR A 244 -2.63 -18.06 7.32
N HIS A 245 -3.28 -17.30 6.40
CA HIS A 245 -3.73 -17.84 5.12
C HIS A 245 -2.56 -18.21 4.19
N PRO A 246 -2.51 -19.44 3.63
CA PRO A 246 -1.39 -19.90 2.81
C PRO A 246 -1.11 -19.02 1.58
N ALA A 247 -2.15 -18.51 0.91
CA ALA A 247 -2.02 -17.63 -0.25
C ALA A 247 -1.39 -16.26 0.07
N LEU A 248 -1.46 -15.82 1.33
CA LEU A 248 -0.87 -14.58 1.82
C LEU A 248 0.46 -14.80 2.55
N ALA A 249 0.84 -16.07 2.73
CA ALA A 249 2.08 -16.44 3.37
C ALA A 249 3.29 -15.84 2.64
N GLY A 250 4.16 -15.18 3.39
CA GLY A 250 5.35 -14.55 2.85
C GLY A 250 5.13 -13.13 2.28
N LEU A 251 3.92 -12.61 2.24
CA LEU A 251 3.69 -11.18 1.93
C LEU A 251 4.01 -10.29 3.14
N PRO A 252 4.46 -9.05 2.91
CA PRO A 252 4.58 -8.07 3.97
C PRO A 252 3.21 -7.46 4.31
N PHE A 253 2.97 -7.25 5.60
CA PHE A 253 1.79 -6.61 6.17
C PHE A 253 2.14 -5.26 6.75
N TYR A 254 1.36 -4.22 6.46
CA TYR A 254 1.55 -2.87 6.96
C TYR A 254 0.29 -2.36 7.64
N LEU A 255 0.45 -1.89 8.88
CA LEU A 255 -0.63 -1.33 9.67
C LEU A 255 -0.72 0.18 9.43
N GLU A 256 -1.93 0.67 9.18
CA GLU A 256 -2.28 2.08 9.11
C GLU A 256 -3.41 2.43 10.10
N THR A 257 -3.55 1.60 11.10
CA THR A 257 -4.53 1.75 12.16
C THR A 257 -4.30 3.05 12.96
N PRO A 258 -5.32 3.64 13.58
CA PRO A 258 -5.20 4.90 14.32
C PRO A 258 -4.48 4.71 15.66
N ASN A 259 -3.19 4.39 15.60
CA ASN A 259 -2.32 4.12 16.73
C ASN A 259 -1.10 5.05 16.78
N GLU A 260 -0.54 5.15 17.97
CA GLU A 260 0.83 5.59 18.22
C GLU A 260 1.76 4.37 18.32
N LEU A 261 3.09 4.57 18.42
CA LEU A 261 4.07 3.48 18.41
C LEU A 261 3.77 2.34 19.42
N ASP A 262 3.35 2.67 20.63
CA ASP A 262 2.98 1.68 21.64
C ASP A 262 1.76 0.84 21.27
N GLY A 263 0.82 1.43 20.54
CA GLY A 263 -0.34 0.73 20.00
C GLY A 263 0.06 -0.21 18.87
N TYR A 264 0.88 0.25 17.95
CA TYR A 264 1.44 -0.60 16.88
C TYR A 264 2.25 -1.77 17.43
N ALA A 265 3.07 -1.56 18.48
CA ALA A 265 3.81 -2.63 19.13
C ALA A 265 2.89 -3.74 19.66
N LYS A 266 1.74 -3.38 20.23
CA LYS A 266 0.74 -4.33 20.72
C LYS A 266 0.05 -5.10 19.59
N GLU A 267 -0.34 -4.41 18.52
CA GLU A 267 -0.98 -5.04 17.35
C GLU A 267 0.00 -5.99 16.63
N ILE A 268 1.26 -5.58 16.44
CA ILE A 268 2.31 -6.44 15.85
C ILE A 268 2.53 -7.69 16.70
N ALA A 269 2.62 -7.54 18.02
CA ALA A 269 2.79 -8.67 18.94
C ALA A 269 1.58 -9.63 18.90
N LEU A 270 0.37 -9.09 18.86
CA LEU A 270 -0.89 -9.84 18.75
C LEU A 270 -0.93 -10.67 17.46
N LEU A 271 -0.72 -10.02 16.30
CA LEU A 271 -0.78 -10.65 14.98
C LEU A 271 0.30 -11.72 14.80
N ARG A 272 1.51 -11.48 15.32
CA ARG A 272 2.57 -12.51 15.37
C ARG A 272 2.21 -13.68 16.27
N GLY A 273 1.36 -13.47 17.26
CA GLY A 273 0.85 -14.54 18.12
C GLY A 273 0.03 -15.56 17.35
N PHE A 274 -0.70 -15.16 16.32
CA PHE A 274 -1.50 -16.04 15.46
C PHE A 274 -0.64 -16.84 14.46
N ALA A 275 0.46 -16.28 13.97
CA ALA A 275 1.32 -16.87 12.94
C ALA A 275 2.48 -17.75 13.49
N LYS A 276 2.31 -18.33 14.70
CA LYS A 276 3.30 -19.21 15.34
C LYS A 276 3.14 -20.66 14.95
#